data_acfc55fcf03de4870d9cb5eafa8a4f1c
#
_entry.id   acfc55fcf03de4870d9cb5eafa8a4f1c
#
_cell.length_a   1.000
_cell.length_b   1.000
_cell.length_c   1.000
_cell.angle_alpha   90.00
_cell.angle_beta   90.00
_cell.angle_gamma   90.00
#
_symmetry.space_group_name_H-M   'P 1'
#
loop_
_entity.id
_entity.type
_entity.pdbx_description
1 polymer ?
#
loop_
_entity_poly.entity_id
_entity_poly.type
_entity_poly.pdbx_seq_one_letter_code
_entity_poly.pdbx_strand_id
1 'polypeptide(L)'
;KKAWKAGNREAQYQNMVDMWKDLTSPENIFVREYSYPTVTHGIDAYSSPYYWHAPLAGGSCPTLDFVELFDGLPRYPNGQIRTTTGNGPAEGTYEMYETTYDLFKDAEPRLRAYVILPDDTFRGRKIEVYAGIYTGSAPVSPFFSDYSYSSATTTYTNLDQFTNKSNQTLFMSPNPSEMTSIKVNGQDMTTNGSAGPWYSYGEATVNGFHLRKYLDPDLTLADIGEGKSDQPFILMRYADVLLAAAEAGVELAIAGAPSPVEGDDMLAVATQAIRDIRERAGADELTSALKADNESRDIVRRERRKELAFEHKSKWDIRRWRVCHEEGRAGFWGEQRDPSLTGSGSNFRFRGLFPFYSTATGKYFFDARFRLSVDKTFGYSPVDYYFAIPSNQVSKSKYIDQQPNR
;
A
#
# COMPACT_ATOMS: atom_id res chain seq x y z
N LYS A 1 1.37 -0.76 -27.58
CA LYS A 1 0.32 -0.34 -26.64
C LYS A 1 -0.89 -1.24 -26.87
N LYS A 2 -1.28 -2.06 -25.87
CA LYS A 2 -2.61 -2.67 -25.87
C LYS A 2 -3.62 -1.54 -26.06
N ALA A 3 -4.61 -1.72 -26.94
CA ALA A 3 -5.60 -0.69 -27.20
C ALA A 3 -6.29 -0.29 -25.90
N TRP A 4 -5.96 0.90 -25.44
CA TRP A 4 -6.52 1.46 -24.23
C TRP A 4 -7.86 2.14 -24.57
N LYS A 5 -8.89 1.85 -23.78
CA LYS A 5 -10.19 2.50 -23.93
C LYS A 5 -10.37 3.52 -22.82
N ALA A 6 -10.23 4.79 -23.15
CA ALA A 6 -10.51 5.88 -22.23
C ALA A 6 -11.87 5.69 -21.56
N GLY A 7 -11.94 5.88 -20.24
CA GLY A 7 -13.17 5.81 -19.47
C GLY A 7 -13.70 4.41 -19.16
N ASN A 8 -13.08 3.33 -19.64
CA ASN A 8 -13.46 1.97 -19.26
C ASN A 8 -12.57 1.48 -18.10
N ARG A 9 -12.99 1.76 -16.87
CA ARG A 9 -12.23 1.44 -15.64
C ARG A 9 -11.99 -0.05 -15.47
N GLU A 10 -12.93 -0.92 -15.83
CA GLU A 10 -12.76 -2.37 -15.74
C GLU A 10 -11.72 -2.87 -16.76
N ALA A 11 -11.74 -2.35 -17.98
CA ALA A 11 -10.73 -2.70 -18.99
C ALA A 11 -9.33 -2.20 -18.59
N GLN A 12 -9.24 -1.03 -17.95
CA GLN A 12 -7.98 -0.50 -17.43
C GLN A 12 -7.45 -1.40 -16.31
N TYR A 13 -8.31 -1.76 -15.35
CA TYR A 13 -7.98 -2.72 -14.29
C TYR A 13 -7.47 -4.04 -14.87
N GLN A 14 -8.21 -4.65 -15.80
CA GLN A 14 -7.83 -5.93 -16.39
C GLN A 14 -6.50 -5.85 -17.16
N ASN A 15 -6.29 -4.79 -17.93
CA ASN A 15 -5.01 -4.56 -18.62
C ASN A 15 -3.83 -4.47 -17.65
N MET A 16 -4.04 -3.88 -16.49
CA MET A 16 -2.99 -3.80 -15.46
C MET A 16 -2.74 -5.16 -14.81
N VAL A 17 -3.78 -5.97 -14.58
CA VAL A 17 -3.66 -7.34 -14.06
C VAL A 17 -2.95 -8.26 -15.05
N ASP A 18 -3.28 -8.17 -16.34
CA ASP A 18 -2.67 -9.01 -17.38
C ASP A 18 -1.19 -8.68 -17.61
N MET A 19 -0.78 -7.46 -17.33
CA MET A 19 0.55 -6.95 -17.68
C MET A 19 1.69 -7.81 -17.14
N TRP A 20 1.60 -8.29 -15.90
CA TRP A 20 2.67 -9.07 -15.29
C TRP A 20 2.61 -10.58 -15.57
N LYS A 21 1.57 -11.03 -16.25
CA LYS A 21 1.46 -12.42 -16.78
C LYS A 21 1.86 -12.51 -18.25
N ASP A 22 1.75 -11.42 -19.01
CA ASP A 22 1.97 -11.38 -20.45
C ASP A 22 3.45 -11.18 -20.79
N LEU A 23 4.18 -12.28 -20.95
CA LEU A 23 5.58 -12.27 -21.39
C LEU A 23 5.79 -11.64 -22.77
N THR A 24 4.74 -11.60 -23.61
CA THR A 24 4.81 -11.04 -24.96
C THR A 24 4.50 -9.57 -25.02
N SER A 25 4.22 -8.93 -23.88
CA SER A 25 3.92 -7.51 -23.82
C SER A 25 5.07 -6.67 -24.41
N PRO A 26 4.79 -5.77 -25.35
CA PRO A 26 5.82 -4.87 -25.91
C PRO A 26 6.34 -3.85 -24.88
N GLU A 27 5.75 -3.81 -23.70
CA GLU A 27 6.23 -2.98 -22.59
C GLU A 27 7.42 -3.65 -21.87
N ASN A 28 7.56 -4.96 -21.93
CA ASN A 28 8.62 -5.70 -21.27
C ASN A 28 9.97 -5.44 -21.96
N ILE A 29 10.98 -5.05 -21.19
CA ILE A 29 12.36 -4.85 -21.63
C ILE A 29 13.24 -5.95 -21.07
N PHE A 30 13.11 -6.24 -19.76
CA PHE A 30 13.87 -7.28 -19.11
C PHE A 30 13.01 -7.99 -18.08
N VAL A 31 12.83 -9.29 -18.25
CA VAL A 31 11.96 -10.15 -17.42
C VAL A 31 12.74 -11.36 -16.96
N ARG A 32 12.57 -11.72 -15.70
CA ARG A 32 13.00 -13.02 -15.19
C ARG A 32 11.84 -13.97 -15.35
N GLU A 33 12.05 -15.01 -16.12
CA GLU A 33 11.09 -16.09 -16.31
C GLU A 33 11.23 -17.15 -15.23
N TYR A 34 10.11 -17.77 -14.91
CA TYR A 34 9.99 -18.93 -14.04
C TYR A 34 9.19 -20.01 -14.76
N SER A 35 9.34 -21.26 -14.36
CA SER A 35 8.64 -22.39 -14.96
C SER A 35 8.50 -23.51 -13.94
N TYR A 36 7.26 -23.81 -13.58
CA TYR A 36 6.97 -24.96 -12.73
C TYR A 36 7.25 -26.27 -13.47
N PRO A 37 7.85 -27.29 -12.83
CA PRO A 37 8.34 -27.33 -11.45
C PRO A 37 9.83 -26.96 -11.30
N THR A 38 10.51 -26.52 -12.35
CA THR A 38 11.98 -26.48 -12.44
C THR A 38 12.56 -25.24 -11.79
N VAL A 39 11.98 -24.07 -12.05
CA VAL A 39 12.41 -22.77 -11.49
C VAL A 39 11.18 -22.04 -11.00
N THR A 40 10.98 -21.98 -9.71
CA THR A 40 9.77 -21.49 -9.09
C THR A 40 10.06 -20.49 -7.97
N HIS A 41 9.00 -19.87 -7.46
CA HIS A 41 9.01 -19.05 -6.26
C HIS A 41 7.74 -19.29 -5.43
N GLY A 42 7.53 -18.55 -4.34
CA GLY A 42 6.43 -18.82 -3.41
C GLY A 42 5.47 -17.65 -3.23
N ILE A 43 5.37 -16.71 -4.16
CA ILE A 43 4.62 -15.47 -3.92
C ILE A 43 3.14 -15.75 -3.62
N ASP A 44 2.51 -16.70 -4.33
CA ASP A 44 1.09 -17.04 -4.10
C ASP A 44 0.87 -17.64 -2.71
N ALA A 45 1.79 -18.49 -2.25
CA ALA A 45 1.70 -19.08 -0.93
C ALA A 45 1.85 -18.04 0.19
N TYR A 46 2.81 -17.12 0.05
CA TYR A 46 3.16 -16.17 1.10
C TYR A 46 2.33 -14.88 1.08
N SER A 47 1.71 -14.51 -0.04
CA SER A 47 1.06 -13.21 -0.20
C SER A 47 -0.43 -13.26 -0.52
N SER A 48 -1.00 -14.44 -0.85
CA SER A 48 -2.45 -14.58 -1.02
C SER A 48 -3.20 -14.31 0.28
N PRO A 49 -4.48 -13.89 0.23
CA PRO A 49 -5.32 -13.82 1.42
C PRO A 49 -5.40 -15.18 2.15
N TYR A 50 -5.59 -15.14 3.47
CA TYR A 50 -5.50 -16.26 4.40
C TYR A 50 -6.19 -17.56 3.93
N TYR A 51 -7.31 -17.46 3.23
CA TYR A 51 -8.07 -18.60 2.74
C TYR A 51 -7.25 -19.54 1.85
N TRP A 52 -6.30 -19.02 1.04
CA TRP A 52 -5.59 -19.83 0.05
C TRP A 52 -4.35 -20.52 0.58
N HIS A 53 -3.72 -20.06 1.62
CA HIS A 53 -2.53 -20.73 2.16
C HIS A 53 -2.27 -20.38 3.62
N ALA A 54 -3.22 -20.65 4.50
CA ALA A 54 -2.96 -20.54 5.95
C ALA A 54 -1.94 -21.60 6.41
N PRO A 55 -1.01 -21.30 7.32
CA PRO A 55 -0.81 -20.02 8.02
C PRO A 55 0.16 -19.07 7.32
N LEU A 56 0.69 -19.37 6.14
CA LEU A 56 1.73 -18.58 5.48
C LEU A 56 1.18 -17.37 4.70
N ALA A 57 -0.14 -17.33 4.48
CA ALA A 57 -0.81 -16.28 3.72
C ALA A 57 -0.67 -14.88 4.35
N GLY A 58 -0.84 -13.84 3.51
CA GLY A 58 -0.89 -12.46 3.97
C GLY A 58 0.46 -11.83 4.34
N GLY A 59 1.58 -12.45 3.99
CA GLY A 59 2.92 -11.95 4.30
C GLY A 59 3.28 -10.58 3.68
N SER A 60 2.56 -10.16 2.63
CA SER A 60 2.74 -8.86 1.98
C SER A 60 1.45 -8.03 2.07
N CYS A 61 1.42 -7.11 3.01
CA CYS A 61 0.27 -6.25 3.27
C CYS A 61 0.57 -4.81 2.86
N PRO A 62 -0.07 -4.27 1.81
CA PRO A 62 0.00 -2.85 1.49
C PRO A 62 -0.44 -2.00 2.68
N THR A 63 0.25 -0.88 2.93
CA THR A 63 -0.10 0.06 3.99
C THR A 63 -1.17 1.04 3.54
N LEU A 64 -1.89 1.65 4.49
CA LEU A 64 -2.80 2.75 4.17
C LEU A 64 -2.04 3.90 3.50
N ASP A 65 -0.84 4.20 3.99
CA ASP A 65 0.00 5.25 3.45
C ASP A 65 0.35 5.04 1.97
N PHE A 66 0.50 3.78 1.55
CA PHE A 66 0.64 3.44 0.13
C PHE A 66 -0.68 3.61 -0.64
N VAL A 67 -1.80 3.14 -0.09
CA VAL A 67 -3.13 3.27 -0.71
C VAL A 67 -3.51 4.74 -0.90
N GLU A 68 -3.15 5.60 0.02
CA GLU A 68 -3.38 7.05 -0.06
C GLU A 68 -2.61 7.75 -1.19
N LEU A 69 -1.66 7.11 -1.85
CA LEU A 69 -0.99 7.71 -3.02
C LEU A 69 -1.89 7.75 -4.25
N PHE A 70 -2.92 6.89 -4.31
CA PHE A 70 -3.74 6.70 -5.50
C PHE A 70 -4.90 7.68 -5.59
N ASP A 71 -5.30 8.04 -6.80
CA ASP A 71 -6.34 9.03 -7.05
C ASP A 71 -7.76 8.44 -6.88
N GLY A 72 -8.78 9.32 -6.80
CA GLY A 72 -10.19 8.94 -6.71
C GLY A 72 -10.67 8.52 -5.31
N LEU A 73 -9.83 8.59 -4.29
CA LEU A 73 -10.21 8.34 -2.90
C LEU A 73 -10.77 9.60 -2.24
N PRO A 74 -11.80 9.51 -1.37
CA PRO A 74 -12.24 10.64 -0.57
C PRO A 74 -11.13 11.09 0.38
N ARG A 75 -10.89 12.41 0.49
CA ARG A 75 -9.77 12.95 1.25
C ARG A 75 -10.15 14.10 2.17
N TYR A 76 -9.41 14.19 3.27
CA TYR A 76 -9.32 15.43 4.05
C TYR A 76 -8.41 16.44 3.34
N PRO A 77 -8.46 17.74 3.78
CA PRO A 77 -7.57 18.78 3.23
C PRO A 77 -6.07 18.44 3.34
N ASN A 78 -5.67 17.64 4.32
CA ASN A 78 -4.29 17.19 4.51
C ASN A 78 -3.86 16.03 3.60
N GLY A 79 -4.75 15.57 2.71
CA GLY A 79 -4.49 14.49 1.74
C GLY A 79 -4.71 13.07 2.27
N GLN A 80 -4.99 12.88 3.56
CA GLN A 80 -5.33 11.56 4.11
C GLN A 80 -6.71 11.12 3.67
N ILE A 81 -6.95 9.81 3.63
CA ILE A 81 -8.26 9.24 3.31
C ILE A 81 -9.30 9.70 4.35
N ARG A 82 -10.44 10.17 3.84
CA ARG A 82 -11.51 10.66 4.70
C ARG A 82 -12.37 9.50 5.19
N THR A 83 -12.44 9.35 6.49
CA THR A 83 -13.24 8.34 7.19
C THR A 83 -14.34 8.95 8.05
N THR A 84 -14.35 10.28 8.22
CA THR A 84 -15.29 10.99 9.08
C THR A 84 -15.87 12.22 8.38
N THR A 85 -16.94 12.75 8.96
CA THR A 85 -17.58 14.01 8.50
C THR A 85 -16.83 15.27 8.90
N GLY A 86 -15.84 15.16 9.81
CA GLY A 86 -15.00 16.28 10.26
C GLY A 86 -13.88 16.64 9.29
N ASN A 87 -12.97 17.50 9.75
CA ASN A 87 -11.79 17.94 8.99
C ASN A 87 -10.56 17.05 9.20
N GLY A 88 -10.69 16.03 10.04
CA GLY A 88 -9.64 15.08 10.36
C GLY A 88 -10.20 13.77 10.89
N PRO A 89 -9.35 12.73 10.98
CA PRO A 89 -9.78 11.38 11.35
C PRO A 89 -10.23 11.23 12.82
N ALA A 90 -10.00 12.24 13.66
CA ALA A 90 -10.40 12.27 15.06
C ALA A 90 -11.58 13.23 15.33
N GLU A 91 -12.28 13.67 14.30
CA GLU A 91 -13.34 14.67 14.40
C GLU A 91 -14.64 14.21 13.76
N GLY A 92 -15.77 14.56 14.38
CA GLY A 92 -17.10 14.31 13.84
C GLY A 92 -17.57 12.85 13.98
N THR A 93 -18.48 12.43 13.12
CA THR A 93 -19.00 11.06 13.04
C THR A 93 -18.33 10.31 11.89
N TYR A 94 -18.27 8.99 12.00
CA TYR A 94 -17.76 8.19 10.90
C TYR A 94 -18.69 8.24 9.68
N GLU A 95 -18.09 8.26 8.49
CA GLU A 95 -18.81 8.00 7.23
C GLU A 95 -19.27 6.53 7.20
N MET A 96 -20.49 6.28 6.75
CA MET A 96 -21.11 4.96 6.77
C MET A 96 -21.29 4.41 5.35
N TYR A 97 -20.93 3.15 5.16
CA TYR A 97 -20.89 2.46 3.87
C TYR A 97 -21.73 1.18 3.92
N GLU A 98 -22.45 0.85 2.84
CA GLU A 98 -23.22 -0.39 2.74
C GLU A 98 -22.29 -1.62 2.67
N THR A 99 -21.19 -1.49 1.94
CA THR A 99 -20.13 -2.50 1.82
C THR A 99 -18.77 -1.90 2.15
N THR A 100 -17.82 -2.74 2.48
CA THR A 100 -16.45 -2.25 2.72
C THR A 100 -15.72 -1.86 1.42
N TYR A 101 -16.25 -2.20 0.26
CA TYR A 101 -15.74 -1.76 -1.03
C TYR A 101 -16.13 -0.31 -1.38
N ASP A 102 -17.25 0.19 -0.86
CA ASP A 102 -17.82 1.47 -1.29
C ASP A 102 -16.89 2.68 -1.08
N LEU A 103 -16.03 2.63 -0.07
CA LEU A 103 -15.01 3.66 0.15
C LEU A 103 -14.05 3.80 -1.05
N PHE A 104 -13.82 2.71 -1.79
CA PHE A 104 -12.83 2.60 -2.86
C PHE A 104 -13.42 2.61 -4.26
N LYS A 105 -14.74 2.69 -4.40
CA LYS A 105 -15.44 2.53 -5.69
C LYS A 105 -14.97 3.48 -6.79
N ASP A 106 -14.53 4.68 -6.40
CA ASP A 106 -14.06 5.72 -7.32
C ASP A 106 -12.52 5.79 -7.43
N ALA A 107 -11.79 4.93 -6.70
CA ALA A 107 -10.33 4.87 -6.75
C ALA A 107 -9.82 4.49 -8.14
N GLU A 108 -8.67 5.02 -8.54
CA GLU A 108 -8.06 4.70 -9.85
C GLU A 108 -7.93 3.18 -10.07
N PRO A 109 -8.20 2.64 -11.26
CA PRO A 109 -8.18 1.21 -11.55
C PRO A 109 -6.86 0.51 -11.19
N ARG A 110 -5.76 1.22 -11.28
CA ARG A 110 -4.42 0.74 -10.90
C ARG A 110 -4.34 0.36 -9.43
N LEU A 111 -5.02 1.09 -8.52
CA LEU A 111 -5.06 0.71 -7.11
C LEU A 111 -5.65 -0.69 -6.95
N ARG A 112 -6.82 -0.94 -7.54
CA ARG A 112 -7.48 -2.25 -7.50
C ARG A 112 -6.63 -3.35 -8.14
N ALA A 113 -5.89 -3.03 -9.21
CA ALA A 113 -5.00 -3.98 -9.86
C ALA A 113 -3.79 -4.38 -8.99
N TYR A 114 -3.34 -3.51 -8.10
CA TYR A 114 -2.17 -3.77 -7.24
C TYR A 114 -2.54 -4.27 -5.84
N VAL A 115 -3.73 -3.92 -5.37
CA VAL A 115 -4.21 -4.18 -4.01
C VAL A 115 -5.58 -4.87 -4.08
N ILE A 116 -5.75 -5.97 -3.36
CA ILE A 116 -7.05 -6.54 -3.10
C ILE A 116 -7.69 -5.68 -2.02
N LEU A 117 -8.72 -4.94 -2.40
CA LEU A 117 -9.47 -4.05 -1.51
C LEU A 117 -10.49 -4.84 -0.69
N PRO A 118 -10.92 -4.33 0.47
CA PRO A 118 -11.99 -4.96 1.25
C PRO A 118 -13.23 -5.21 0.37
N ASP A 119 -13.82 -6.39 0.48
CA ASP A 119 -14.98 -6.88 -0.28
C ASP A 119 -14.77 -7.02 -1.81
N ASP A 120 -13.57 -6.82 -2.32
CA ASP A 120 -13.26 -7.10 -3.72
C ASP A 120 -13.23 -8.61 -4.00
N THR A 121 -13.34 -8.98 -5.25
CA THR A 121 -13.29 -10.38 -5.68
C THR A 121 -11.88 -10.75 -6.12
N PHE A 122 -11.39 -11.90 -5.63
CA PHE A 122 -10.14 -12.49 -6.04
C PHE A 122 -10.28 -14.02 -6.16
N ARG A 123 -9.86 -14.59 -7.28
CA ARG A 123 -9.99 -16.02 -7.59
C ARG A 123 -11.42 -16.53 -7.37
N GLY A 124 -12.41 -15.79 -7.88
CA GLY A 124 -13.84 -16.13 -7.77
C GLY A 124 -14.44 -16.00 -6.36
N ARG A 125 -13.68 -15.52 -5.37
CA ARG A 125 -14.15 -15.39 -3.99
C ARG A 125 -14.13 -13.92 -3.55
N LYS A 126 -15.18 -13.50 -2.83
CA LYS A 126 -15.23 -12.23 -2.13
C LYS A 126 -14.23 -12.24 -0.97
N ILE A 127 -13.41 -11.21 -0.87
CA ILE A 127 -12.38 -11.07 0.16
C ILE A 127 -12.94 -10.19 1.27
N GLU A 128 -13.55 -10.84 2.24
CA GLU A 128 -14.18 -10.17 3.38
C GLU A 128 -13.12 -9.70 4.36
N VAL A 129 -12.94 -8.38 4.43
CA VAL A 129 -12.02 -7.72 5.34
C VAL A 129 -12.81 -6.79 6.24
N TYR A 130 -13.00 -7.16 7.49
CA TYR A 130 -13.45 -6.28 8.56
C TYR A 130 -12.91 -6.78 9.90
N ALA A 131 -12.68 -5.84 10.82
CA ALA A 131 -11.92 -6.07 12.05
C ALA A 131 -12.79 -6.41 13.26
N GLY A 132 -14.11 -6.12 13.17
CA GLY A 132 -14.99 -6.38 14.29
C GLY A 132 -16.43 -5.93 14.06
N ILE A 133 -17.32 -6.30 15.00
CA ILE A 133 -18.71 -5.86 15.06
C ILE A 133 -18.89 -4.97 16.28
N TYR A 134 -19.35 -3.76 16.07
CA TYR A 134 -19.65 -2.80 17.12
C TYR A 134 -21.16 -2.75 17.39
N THR A 135 -21.56 -3.04 18.62
CA THR A 135 -22.97 -3.12 19.06
C THR A 135 -23.42 -1.92 19.90
N GLY A 136 -22.55 -0.93 20.09
CA GLY A 136 -22.88 0.32 20.78
C GLY A 136 -23.77 1.23 19.95
N SER A 137 -24.00 2.44 20.43
CA SER A 137 -24.68 3.51 19.66
C SER A 137 -23.86 3.86 18.41
N ALA A 138 -24.44 4.65 17.50
CA ALA A 138 -23.72 5.06 16.28
C ALA A 138 -22.32 5.59 16.64
N PRO A 139 -21.25 5.05 16.02
CA PRO A 139 -19.88 5.35 16.43
C PRO A 139 -19.51 6.79 16.11
N VAL A 140 -18.87 7.45 17.07
CA VAL A 140 -18.33 8.81 16.94
C VAL A 140 -16.82 8.73 16.94
N SER A 141 -16.18 9.51 16.13
CA SER A 141 -14.72 9.56 16.07
C SER A 141 -14.14 10.42 17.22
N PRO A 142 -13.02 10.00 17.84
CA PRO A 142 -12.35 8.72 17.62
C PRO A 142 -13.10 7.55 18.24
N PHE A 143 -13.25 6.48 17.47
CA PHE A 143 -13.89 5.24 17.94
C PHE A 143 -13.12 4.63 19.12
N PHE A 144 -11.80 4.56 19.01
CA PHE A 144 -10.89 4.36 20.12
C PHE A 144 -10.36 5.71 20.57
N SER A 145 -10.29 5.95 21.88
CA SER A 145 -9.89 7.25 22.45
C SER A 145 -8.44 7.62 22.16
N ASP A 146 -7.65 6.73 21.57
CA ASP A 146 -6.23 6.92 21.35
C ASP A 146 -5.86 6.85 19.88
N TYR A 147 -5.81 8.03 19.25
CA TYR A 147 -5.07 8.25 18.01
C TYR A 147 -3.60 8.59 18.29
N SER A 148 -3.18 8.57 19.59
CA SER A 148 -1.80 8.86 19.93
C SER A 148 -0.89 7.74 19.44
N TYR A 149 0.22 8.15 18.93
CA TYR A 149 1.31 7.30 18.47
C TYR A 149 2.20 6.80 19.62
N SER A 150 1.74 6.95 20.86
CA SER A 150 2.57 6.83 22.06
C SER A 150 2.83 5.39 22.50
N SER A 151 2.06 4.43 22.01
CA SER A 151 2.27 3.03 22.39
C SER A 151 2.96 2.27 21.26
N ALA A 152 4.20 1.89 21.52
CA ALA A 152 4.99 1.10 20.60
C ALA A 152 4.52 -0.36 20.50
N THR A 153 3.63 -0.81 21.36
CA THR A 153 3.30 -2.24 21.51
C THR A 153 1.91 -2.64 21.05
N THR A 154 0.96 -1.71 20.98
CA THR A 154 -0.40 -2.02 20.55
C THR A 154 -0.97 -0.93 19.66
N THR A 155 -1.74 -1.35 18.67
CA THR A 155 -2.38 -0.46 17.71
C THR A 155 -3.72 0.06 18.24
N TYR A 156 -4.32 -0.65 19.18
CA TYR A 156 -5.58 -0.30 19.85
C TYR A 156 -5.37 -0.31 21.35
N THR A 157 -4.84 0.78 21.90
CA THR A 157 -4.47 0.88 23.32
C THR A 157 -5.64 0.75 24.29
N ASN A 158 -6.85 1.01 23.83
CA ASN A 158 -8.07 0.93 24.66
C ASN A 158 -8.96 -0.26 24.29
N LEU A 159 -8.40 -1.29 23.67
CA LEU A 159 -9.19 -2.46 23.25
C LEU A 159 -9.95 -3.10 24.41
N ASP A 160 -9.35 -3.22 25.58
CA ASP A 160 -9.95 -3.80 26.76
C ASP A 160 -11.23 -3.06 27.21
N GLN A 161 -11.32 -1.76 26.97
CA GLN A 161 -12.50 -0.97 27.27
C GLN A 161 -13.73 -1.46 26.50
N PHE A 162 -13.55 -1.97 25.29
CA PHE A 162 -14.63 -2.39 24.40
C PHE A 162 -14.82 -3.90 24.36
N THR A 163 -13.75 -4.67 24.56
CA THR A 163 -13.77 -6.14 24.45
C THR A 163 -13.91 -6.86 25.77
N ASN A 164 -13.96 -6.16 26.91
CA ASN A 164 -14.17 -6.76 28.23
C ASN A 164 -15.51 -7.53 28.25
N LYS A 165 -15.47 -8.81 28.64
CA LYS A 165 -16.61 -9.72 28.61
C LYS A 165 -17.83 -9.23 29.37
N SER A 166 -17.66 -8.37 30.37
CA SER A 166 -18.76 -7.84 31.20
C SER A 166 -19.54 -6.71 30.53
N ASN A 167 -18.88 -5.92 29.63
CA ASN A 167 -19.45 -4.75 28.98
C ASN A 167 -19.00 -4.69 27.51
N GLN A 168 -18.88 -5.85 26.90
CA GLN A 168 -18.36 -5.93 25.51
C GLN A 168 -19.33 -5.25 24.53
N THR A 169 -18.88 -4.20 23.90
CA THR A 169 -19.57 -3.51 22.81
C THR A 169 -18.88 -3.70 21.45
N LEU A 170 -17.62 -4.14 21.47
CA LEU A 170 -16.86 -4.49 20.29
C LEU A 170 -16.50 -5.97 20.33
N PHE A 171 -16.96 -6.70 19.33
CA PHE A 171 -16.70 -8.11 19.16
C PHE A 171 -15.64 -8.30 18.09
N MET A 172 -14.46 -8.75 18.51
CA MET A 172 -13.32 -9.05 17.65
C MET A 172 -12.73 -10.40 18.08
N SER A 173 -12.19 -11.15 17.14
CA SER A 173 -11.46 -12.38 17.42
C SER A 173 -9.94 -12.15 17.36
N PRO A 174 -9.18 -12.83 18.23
CA PRO A 174 -7.73 -12.66 18.27
C PRO A 174 -7.02 -13.27 17.07
N ASN A 175 -7.55 -14.37 16.55
CA ASN A 175 -6.98 -15.14 15.44
C ASN A 175 -8.07 -15.95 14.72
N PRO A 176 -7.78 -16.54 13.56
CA PRO A 176 -8.78 -17.28 12.80
C PRO A 176 -9.30 -18.57 13.50
N SER A 177 -8.51 -19.21 14.35
CA SER A 177 -8.95 -20.43 15.06
C SER A 177 -9.87 -20.15 16.25
N GLU A 178 -9.88 -18.93 16.75
CA GLU A 178 -10.75 -18.46 17.82
C GLU A 178 -11.88 -17.54 17.29
N MET A 179 -12.16 -17.61 16.00
CA MET A 179 -13.22 -16.78 15.41
C MET A 179 -14.60 -17.21 15.94
N THR A 180 -15.37 -16.21 16.39
CA THR A 180 -16.71 -16.40 16.95
C THR A 180 -17.77 -15.72 16.10
N SER A 181 -19.03 -15.94 16.42
CA SER A 181 -20.16 -15.25 15.78
C SER A 181 -21.08 -14.66 16.83
N ILE A 182 -21.76 -13.59 16.48
CA ILE A 182 -22.84 -13.01 17.28
C ILE A 182 -24.12 -12.86 16.42
N LYS A 183 -25.25 -12.76 17.07
CA LYS A 183 -26.53 -12.50 16.39
C LYS A 183 -26.66 -11.02 16.02
N VAL A 184 -26.77 -10.74 14.74
CA VAL A 184 -27.06 -9.42 14.19
C VAL A 184 -28.36 -9.54 13.42
N ASN A 185 -29.41 -8.83 13.83
CA ASN A 185 -30.75 -8.92 13.21
C ASN A 185 -31.27 -10.36 13.05
N GLY A 186 -30.96 -11.21 14.07
CA GLY A 186 -31.37 -12.62 14.07
C GLY A 186 -30.51 -13.56 13.23
N GLN A 187 -29.58 -13.06 12.45
CA GLN A 187 -28.61 -13.84 11.66
C GLN A 187 -27.27 -13.93 12.38
N ASP A 188 -26.59 -15.09 12.22
CA ASP A 188 -25.23 -15.22 12.72
C ASP A 188 -24.27 -14.44 11.81
N MET A 189 -23.49 -13.55 12.40
CA MET A 189 -22.41 -12.81 11.75
C MET A 189 -21.09 -13.10 12.47
N THR A 190 -20.07 -13.48 11.71
CA THR A 190 -18.72 -13.68 12.27
C THR A 190 -18.15 -12.36 12.77
N THR A 191 -17.35 -12.41 13.82
CA THR A 191 -16.81 -11.20 14.46
C THR A 191 -15.76 -10.49 13.59
N ASN A 192 -15.14 -11.22 12.66
CA ASN A 192 -14.16 -10.69 11.71
C ASN A 192 -14.45 -11.23 10.30
N GLY A 193 -14.00 -10.53 9.30
CA GLY A 193 -13.99 -11.03 7.93
C GLY A 193 -13.13 -12.28 7.77
N SER A 194 -13.49 -13.15 6.83
CA SER A 194 -12.78 -14.39 6.55
C SER A 194 -11.32 -14.22 6.09
N ALA A 195 -10.95 -13.00 5.69
CA ALA A 195 -9.59 -12.61 5.33
C ALA A 195 -8.92 -11.72 6.42
N GLY A 196 -9.50 -11.60 7.59
CA GLY A 196 -9.00 -10.75 8.68
C GLY A 196 -9.44 -9.29 8.56
N PRO A 197 -8.80 -8.37 9.25
CA PRO A 197 -7.71 -8.58 10.19
C PRO A 197 -8.17 -9.16 11.52
N TRP A 198 -7.26 -9.77 12.27
CA TRP A 198 -7.44 -10.24 13.65
C TRP A 198 -6.48 -9.50 14.57
N TYR A 199 -6.90 -9.18 15.79
CA TYR A 199 -6.16 -8.22 16.63
C TYR A 199 -4.83 -8.74 17.20
N SER A 200 -4.61 -10.05 17.25
CA SER A 200 -3.33 -10.64 17.71
C SER A 200 -2.68 -11.62 16.73
N TYR A 201 -3.11 -11.62 15.47
CA TYR A 201 -2.59 -12.56 14.46
C TYR A 201 -1.86 -11.83 13.35
N GLY A 202 -0.56 -12.09 13.21
CA GLY A 202 0.33 -11.40 12.27
C GLY A 202 0.51 -12.06 10.91
N GLU A 203 -0.04 -13.27 10.71
CA GLU A 203 0.12 -14.06 9.47
C GLU A 203 -1.05 -13.88 8.47
N ALA A 204 -1.78 -12.79 8.62
CA ALA A 204 -2.80 -12.33 7.68
C ALA A 204 -2.66 -10.83 7.50
N THR A 205 -3.62 -10.16 6.87
CA THR A 205 -3.51 -8.71 6.75
C THR A 205 -3.48 -8.04 8.12
N VAL A 206 -2.44 -7.24 8.34
CA VAL A 206 -2.28 -6.41 9.54
C VAL A 206 -2.58 -4.93 9.26
N ASN A 207 -2.90 -4.59 8.01
CA ASN A 207 -3.16 -3.24 7.55
C ASN A 207 -4.55 -3.06 6.91
N GLY A 208 -5.36 -4.13 6.81
CA GLY A 208 -6.67 -4.11 6.17
C GLY A 208 -6.66 -4.31 4.66
N PHE A 209 -5.50 -4.56 4.05
CA PHE A 209 -5.32 -4.76 2.62
C PHE A 209 -4.51 -6.00 2.31
N HIS A 210 -4.69 -6.56 1.11
CA HIS A 210 -3.87 -7.67 0.60
C HIS A 210 -3.20 -7.28 -0.71
N LEU A 211 -2.04 -7.88 -0.98
CA LEU A 211 -1.37 -7.74 -2.27
C LEU A 211 -2.20 -8.42 -3.37
N ARG A 212 -2.27 -7.79 -4.56
CA ARG A 212 -2.81 -8.42 -5.78
C ARG A 212 -1.73 -8.58 -6.85
N LYS A 213 -0.91 -7.54 -7.03
CA LYS A 213 0.13 -7.55 -8.07
C LYS A 213 1.05 -8.75 -7.93
N TYR A 214 1.31 -9.43 -9.04
CA TYR A 214 2.07 -10.69 -9.12
C TYR A 214 1.40 -11.94 -8.52
N LEU A 215 0.22 -11.85 -7.92
CA LEU A 215 -0.55 -13.05 -7.60
C LEU A 215 -1.29 -13.53 -8.85
N ASP A 216 -1.22 -14.81 -9.15
CA ASP A 216 -1.96 -15.38 -10.29
C ASP A 216 -3.45 -15.48 -9.95
N PRO A 217 -4.34 -14.75 -10.69
CA PRO A 217 -5.78 -14.76 -10.40
C PRO A 217 -6.48 -16.06 -10.79
N ASP A 218 -5.85 -16.93 -11.57
CA ASP A 218 -6.45 -18.13 -12.16
C ASP A 218 -6.16 -19.40 -11.37
N LEU A 219 -5.28 -19.35 -10.35
CA LEU A 219 -4.93 -20.52 -9.55
C LEU A 219 -6.09 -20.98 -8.66
N THR A 220 -6.24 -22.30 -8.56
CA THR A 220 -7.12 -22.93 -7.57
C THR A 220 -6.38 -23.15 -6.25
N LEU A 221 -7.11 -23.49 -5.18
CA LEU A 221 -6.49 -23.80 -3.89
C LEU A 221 -5.46 -24.93 -3.96
N ALA A 222 -5.68 -25.92 -4.83
CA ALA A 222 -4.78 -27.06 -5.01
C ALA A 222 -3.45 -26.69 -5.66
N ASP A 223 -3.42 -25.62 -6.45
CA ASP A 223 -2.25 -25.17 -7.18
C ASP A 223 -1.32 -24.29 -6.32
N ILE A 224 -1.80 -23.81 -5.17
CA ILE A 224 -1.04 -22.92 -4.30
C ILE A 224 -0.22 -23.72 -3.30
N GLY A 225 1.05 -23.36 -3.18
CA GLY A 225 1.98 -23.96 -2.24
C GLY A 225 3.37 -23.35 -2.34
N GLU A 226 4.21 -23.62 -1.35
CA GLU A 226 5.60 -23.18 -1.39
C GLU A 226 6.29 -23.72 -2.65
N GLY A 227 7.00 -22.85 -3.35
CA GLY A 227 7.72 -23.23 -4.55
C GLY A 227 6.85 -23.68 -5.72
N LYS A 228 5.57 -23.29 -5.79
CA LYS A 228 4.69 -23.61 -6.92
C LYS A 228 4.41 -22.44 -7.86
N SER A 229 4.68 -21.23 -7.43
CA SER A 229 4.46 -20.03 -8.27
C SER A 229 5.51 -19.95 -9.37
N ASP A 230 5.09 -19.61 -10.58
CA ASP A 230 5.95 -19.46 -11.75
C ASP A 230 5.66 -18.21 -12.59
N GLN A 231 4.91 -17.26 -12.03
CA GLN A 231 4.70 -15.97 -12.69
C GLN A 231 6.03 -15.26 -12.92
N PRO A 232 6.20 -14.63 -14.10
CA PRO A 232 7.41 -13.90 -14.42
C PRO A 232 7.56 -12.67 -13.53
N PHE A 233 8.80 -12.29 -13.25
CA PHE A 233 9.11 -11.06 -12.54
C PHE A 233 9.71 -10.03 -13.50
N ILE A 234 9.03 -8.89 -13.66
CA ILE A 234 9.45 -7.82 -14.54
C ILE A 234 10.54 -7.00 -13.85
N LEU A 235 11.76 -7.09 -14.36
CA LEU A 235 12.91 -6.34 -13.86
C LEU A 235 12.97 -4.92 -14.46
N MET A 236 12.58 -4.76 -15.72
CA MET A 236 12.52 -3.47 -16.41
C MET A 236 11.41 -3.48 -17.46
N ARG A 237 10.66 -2.40 -17.54
CA ARG A 237 9.59 -2.18 -18.51
C ARG A 237 9.56 -0.73 -19.00
N TYR A 238 8.84 -0.47 -20.09
CA TYR A 238 8.82 0.84 -20.72
C TYR A 238 8.37 1.98 -19.80
N ALA A 239 7.45 1.73 -18.87
CA ALA A 239 7.07 2.72 -17.88
C ALA A 239 8.24 3.17 -16.98
N ASP A 240 9.21 2.27 -16.67
CA ASP A 240 10.41 2.64 -15.91
C ASP A 240 11.27 3.65 -16.71
N VAL A 241 11.36 3.45 -18.04
CA VAL A 241 12.06 4.39 -18.94
C VAL A 241 11.35 5.74 -19.01
N LEU A 242 10.02 5.75 -19.16
CA LEU A 242 9.23 6.98 -19.18
C LEU A 242 9.40 7.78 -17.88
N LEU A 243 9.35 7.10 -16.74
CA LEU A 243 9.52 7.73 -15.43
C LEU A 243 10.95 8.23 -15.19
N ALA A 244 11.95 7.51 -15.69
CA ALA A 244 13.33 7.98 -15.65
C ALA A 244 13.53 9.22 -16.52
N ALA A 245 12.95 9.26 -17.72
CA ALA A 245 12.97 10.43 -18.61
C ALA A 245 12.24 11.63 -17.98
N ALA A 246 11.07 11.39 -17.34
CA ALA A 246 10.32 12.45 -16.65
C ALA A 246 11.13 13.04 -15.49
N GLU A 247 11.76 12.18 -14.68
CA GLU A 247 12.59 12.63 -13.57
C GLU A 247 13.81 13.43 -14.06
N ALA A 248 14.53 12.89 -15.05
CA ALA A 248 15.68 13.58 -15.65
C ALA A 248 15.29 14.94 -16.23
N GLY A 249 14.15 15.03 -16.93
CA GLY A 249 13.66 16.29 -17.51
C GLY A 249 13.37 17.37 -16.47
N VAL A 250 12.72 17.00 -15.37
CA VAL A 250 12.45 17.93 -14.27
C VAL A 250 13.75 18.36 -13.57
N GLU A 251 14.66 17.40 -13.28
CA GLU A 251 15.93 17.72 -12.62
C GLU A 251 16.84 18.61 -13.48
N LEU A 252 16.91 18.38 -14.80
CA LEU A 252 17.63 19.25 -15.73
C LEU A 252 17.07 20.68 -15.72
N ALA A 253 15.74 20.80 -15.76
CA ALA A 253 15.09 22.10 -15.73
C ALA A 253 15.33 22.84 -14.39
N ILE A 254 15.27 22.15 -13.26
CA ILE A 254 15.59 22.72 -11.93
C ILE A 254 17.06 23.17 -11.87
N ALA A 255 17.96 22.41 -12.47
CA ALA A 255 19.37 22.75 -12.52
C ALA A 255 19.70 23.87 -13.54
N GLY A 256 18.74 24.30 -14.34
CA GLY A 256 18.97 25.22 -15.46
C GLY A 256 19.90 24.67 -16.53
N ALA A 257 20.00 23.34 -16.64
CA ALA A 257 20.84 22.65 -17.59
C ALA A 257 20.14 22.51 -18.96
N PRO A 258 20.90 22.58 -20.07
CA PRO A 258 20.31 22.41 -21.40
C PRO A 258 19.81 20.98 -21.63
N SER A 259 18.86 20.83 -22.55
CA SER A 259 18.46 19.52 -23.04
C SER A 259 19.66 18.77 -23.65
N PRO A 260 19.82 17.48 -23.31
CA PRO A 260 20.83 16.63 -23.97
C PRO A 260 20.44 16.27 -25.41
N VAL A 261 19.20 16.51 -25.81
CA VAL A 261 18.68 16.28 -27.16
C VAL A 261 18.34 17.64 -27.77
N GLU A 262 18.98 17.95 -28.88
CA GLU A 262 18.78 19.22 -29.57
C GLU A 262 17.32 19.38 -30.04
N GLY A 263 16.71 20.50 -29.70
CA GLY A 263 15.34 20.83 -30.07
C GLY A 263 14.25 20.27 -29.13
N ASP A 264 14.59 19.44 -28.15
CA ASP A 264 13.61 18.91 -27.20
C ASP A 264 13.41 19.85 -26.00
N ASP A 265 12.16 20.09 -25.66
CA ASP A 265 11.77 20.65 -24.36
C ASP A 265 11.60 19.49 -23.35
N MET A 266 12.58 19.35 -22.46
CA MET A 266 12.60 18.27 -21.49
C MET A 266 11.44 18.32 -20.48
N LEU A 267 10.87 19.49 -20.17
CA LEU A 267 9.66 19.59 -19.36
C LEU A 267 8.42 19.13 -20.12
N ALA A 268 8.35 19.39 -21.42
CA ALA A 268 7.27 18.86 -22.27
C ALA A 268 7.35 17.34 -22.37
N VAL A 269 8.56 16.78 -22.55
CA VAL A 269 8.80 15.33 -22.55
C VAL A 269 8.39 14.71 -21.20
N ALA A 270 8.81 15.30 -20.10
CA ALA A 270 8.46 14.86 -18.75
C ALA A 270 6.94 14.89 -18.51
N THR A 271 6.29 15.98 -18.89
CA THR A 271 4.84 16.15 -18.76
C THR A 271 4.09 15.10 -19.55
N GLN A 272 4.50 14.85 -20.80
CA GLN A 272 3.84 13.84 -21.64
C GLN A 272 4.03 12.42 -21.10
N ALA A 273 5.23 12.09 -20.60
CA ALA A 273 5.49 10.79 -20.00
C ALA A 273 4.59 10.51 -18.79
N ILE A 274 4.41 11.49 -17.92
CA ILE A 274 3.50 11.38 -16.76
C ILE A 274 2.04 11.27 -17.21
N ARG A 275 1.62 12.04 -18.20
CA ARG A 275 0.25 11.96 -18.77
C ARG A 275 -0.02 10.58 -19.34
N ASP A 276 0.88 10.04 -20.15
CA ASP A 276 0.72 8.71 -20.76
C ASP A 276 0.56 7.59 -19.71
N ILE A 277 1.31 7.68 -18.61
CA ILE A 277 1.22 6.71 -17.51
C ILE A 277 -0.11 6.85 -16.77
N ARG A 278 -0.49 8.07 -16.42
CA ARG A 278 -1.73 8.35 -15.66
C ARG A 278 -2.98 8.00 -16.48
N GLU A 279 -2.98 8.33 -17.76
CA GLU A 279 -4.05 7.97 -18.70
C GLU A 279 -4.23 6.45 -18.76
N ARG A 280 -3.14 5.69 -18.94
CA ARG A 280 -3.18 4.23 -18.95
C ARG A 280 -3.69 3.64 -17.64
N ALA A 281 -3.28 4.23 -16.52
CA ALA A 281 -3.66 3.77 -15.17
C ALA A 281 -5.10 4.11 -14.78
N GLY A 282 -5.78 4.96 -15.53
CA GLY A 282 -7.10 5.50 -15.15
C GLY A 282 -7.02 6.44 -13.94
N ALA A 283 -5.87 7.07 -13.74
CA ALA A 283 -5.66 8.09 -12.73
C ALA A 283 -6.22 9.44 -13.18
N ASP A 284 -6.37 10.38 -12.26
CA ASP A 284 -6.83 11.73 -12.57
C ASP A 284 -5.88 12.42 -13.56
N GLU A 285 -6.42 13.26 -14.43
CA GLU A 285 -5.61 13.98 -15.40
C GLU A 285 -4.64 14.95 -14.73
N LEU A 286 -3.43 15.04 -15.25
CA LEU A 286 -2.46 16.06 -14.81
C LEU A 286 -2.95 17.44 -15.25
N THR A 287 -3.47 18.25 -14.33
CA THR A 287 -4.16 19.52 -14.59
C THR A 287 -3.26 20.61 -15.16
N SER A 288 -1.94 20.54 -14.94
CA SER A 288 -0.97 21.49 -15.45
C SER A 288 0.29 20.79 -15.95
N ALA A 289 1.02 21.43 -16.84
CA ALA A 289 2.34 20.97 -17.23
C ALA A 289 3.32 21.03 -16.04
N LEU A 290 4.28 20.12 -16.02
CA LEU A 290 5.37 20.13 -15.04
C LEU A 290 6.24 21.37 -15.22
N LYS A 291 6.84 21.83 -14.15
CA LYS A 291 7.68 23.02 -14.04
C LYS A 291 9.04 22.69 -13.46
N ALA A 292 9.95 23.65 -13.51
CA ALA A 292 11.27 23.55 -12.88
C ALA A 292 11.18 23.81 -11.37
N ASP A 293 10.45 22.99 -10.63
CA ASP A 293 10.20 23.15 -9.19
C ASP A 293 10.12 21.83 -8.41
N ASN A 294 10.15 21.94 -7.09
CA ASN A 294 10.08 20.78 -6.20
C ASN A 294 8.71 20.08 -6.23
N GLU A 295 7.64 20.80 -6.53
CA GLU A 295 6.30 20.21 -6.65
C GLU A 295 6.25 19.23 -7.82
N SER A 296 6.76 19.63 -8.98
CA SER A 296 6.86 18.77 -10.17
C SER A 296 7.78 17.56 -9.94
N ARG A 297 8.90 17.76 -9.22
CA ARG A 297 9.75 16.65 -8.76
C ARG A 297 8.98 15.64 -7.92
N ASP A 298 8.18 16.10 -6.97
CA ASP A 298 7.40 15.24 -6.09
C ASP A 298 6.27 14.54 -6.85
N ILE A 299 5.63 15.18 -7.84
CA ILE A 299 4.65 14.55 -8.72
C ILE A 299 5.28 13.35 -9.45
N VAL A 300 6.45 13.55 -10.08
CA VAL A 300 7.14 12.48 -10.82
C VAL A 300 7.53 11.33 -9.89
N ARG A 301 8.09 11.63 -8.72
CA ARG A 301 8.51 10.62 -7.74
C ARG A 301 7.34 9.84 -7.18
N ARG A 302 6.20 10.49 -6.90
CA ARG A 302 4.97 9.82 -6.45
C ARG A 302 4.41 8.92 -7.55
N GLU A 303 4.37 9.41 -8.80
CA GLU A 303 3.90 8.60 -9.92
C GLU A 303 4.79 7.37 -10.13
N ARG A 304 6.12 7.53 -10.03
CA ARG A 304 7.09 6.42 -10.08
C ARG A 304 6.82 5.40 -8.96
N ARG A 305 6.57 5.85 -7.76
CA ARG A 305 6.25 4.97 -6.63
C ARG A 305 4.95 4.20 -6.85
N LYS A 306 3.88 4.85 -7.34
CA LYS A 306 2.62 4.18 -7.67
C LYS A 306 2.83 3.15 -8.79
N GLU A 307 3.39 3.58 -9.89
CA GLU A 307 3.49 2.77 -11.11
C GLU A 307 4.39 1.54 -10.93
N LEU A 308 5.55 1.71 -10.30
CA LEU A 308 6.53 0.65 -10.11
C LEU A 308 6.44 -0.03 -8.75
N ALA A 309 5.30 0.11 -8.07
CA ALA A 309 5.07 -0.55 -6.78
C ALA A 309 5.26 -2.07 -6.90
N PHE A 310 5.90 -2.65 -5.91
CA PHE A 310 6.22 -4.08 -5.82
C PHE A 310 7.20 -4.62 -6.89
N GLU A 311 7.82 -3.73 -7.69
CA GLU A 311 8.84 -4.09 -8.67
C GLU A 311 10.27 -3.90 -8.14
N HIS A 312 10.46 -3.87 -6.84
CA HIS A 312 11.75 -3.70 -6.14
C HIS A 312 12.48 -2.37 -6.44
N LYS A 313 11.80 -1.35 -6.98
CA LYS A 313 12.40 -0.06 -7.32
C LYS A 313 12.51 0.89 -6.13
N SER A 314 11.48 0.97 -5.30
CA SER A 314 11.38 1.95 -4.21
C SER A 314 12.58 1.93 -3.27
N LYS A 315 13.13 0.75 -2.94
CA LYS A 315 14.32 0.61 -2.09
C LYS A 315 15.53 1.37 -2.62
N TRP A 316 15.69 1.40 -3.93
CA TRP A 316 16.79 2.09 -4.60
C TRP A 316 16.49 3.57 -4.79
N ASP A 317 15.24 3.89 -5.14
CA ASP A 317 14.78 5.27 -5.31
C ASP A 317 14.94 6.08 -4.02
N ILE A 318 14.50 5.56 -2.87
CA ILE A 318 14.68 6.24 -1.59
C ILE A 318 16.15 6.50 -1.24
N ARG A 319 17.05 5.57 -1.59
CA ARG A 319 18.48 5.75 -1.36
C ARG A 319 19.08 6.85 -2.24
N ARG A 320 18.75 6.88 -3.53
CA ARG A 320 19.30 7.89 -4.44
C ARG A 320 18.68 9.28 -4.23
N TRP A 321 17.39 9.35 -3.83
CA TRP A 321 16.74 10.63 -3.57
C TRP A 321 17.11 11.23 -2.21
N ARG A 322 17.51 10.42 -1.26
CA ARG A 322 17.97 10.84 0.08
C ARG A 322 16.96 11.69 0.86
N VAL A 323 15.67 11.34 0.78
CA VAL A 323 14.59 12.14 1.40
C VAL A 323 13.95 11.49 2.63
N CYS A 324 14.28 10.23 2.94
CA CYS A 324 13.63 9.50 4.03
C CYS A 324 13.94 10.06 5.43
N HIS A 325 15.07 10.72 5.61
CA HIS A 325 15.49 11.30 6.89
C HIS A 325 15.00 12.73 7.07
N GLU A 326 14.45 13.37 6.03
CA GLU A 326 14.03 14.76 6.06
C GLU A 326 12.72 14.92 6.82
N GLU A 327 12.69 15.89 7.73
CA GLU A 327 11.49 16.23 8.46
C GLU A 327 10.42 16.80 7.50
N GLY A 328 9.17 16.40 7.72
CA GLY A 328 8.06 16.83 6.86
C GLY A 328 7.95 16.09 5.52
N ARG A 329 8.88 15.22 5.18
CA ARG A 329 8.83 14.40 3.95
C ARG A 329 8.16 13.05 4.14
N ALA A 330 7.70 12.73 5.34
CA ALA A 330 7.02 11.46 5.64
C ALA A 330 5.82 11.21 4.73
N GLY A 331 4.96 12.21 4.52
CA GLY A 331 3.82 12.12 3.61
C GLY A 331 4.20 11.88 2.15
N PHE A 332 5.43 12.14 1.74
CA PHE A 332 5.95 11.80 0.42
C PHE A 332 6.05 10.29 0.20
N TRP A 333 6.37 9.56 1.25
CA TRP A 333 6.47 8.09 1.23
C TRP A 333 5.13 7.41 1.48
N GLY A 334 4.11 8.19 1.90
CA GLY A 334 2.87 7.65 2.41
C GLY A 334 3.03 7.00 3.79
N GLU A 335 4.09 7.28 4.51
CA GLU A 335 4.24 6.96 5.92
C GLU A 335 4.09 8.21 6.76
N GLN A 336 3.45 8.10 7.92
CA GLN A 336 3.38 9.19 8.89
C GLN A 336 4.51 9.08 9.89
N ARG A 337 5.18 10.21 10.12
CA ARG A 337 6.11 10.31 11.23
C ARG A 337 5.36 10.17 12.54
N ASP A 338 5.83 9.29 13.41
CA ASP A 338 5.36 9.20 14.77
C ASP A 338 5.96 10.33 15.62
N PRO A 339 5.18 11.33 16.04
CA PRO A 339 5.69 12.46 16.80
C PRO A 339 6.15 12.09 18.21
N SER A 340 5.77 10.92 18.72
CA SER A 340 6.18 10.45 20.04
C SER A 340 7.57 9.81 20.05
N LEU A 341 8.08 9.41 18.88
CA LEU A 341 9.39 8.82 18.77
C LEU A 341 10.46 9.92 18.72
N THR A 342 11.23 10.00 19.80
CA THR A 342 12.35 10.94 19.93
C THR A 342 13.64 10.30 19.50
N GLY A 343 14.47 11.02 18.74
CA GLY A 343 15.79 10.55 18.28
C GLY A 343 16.26 11.29 17.04
N SER A 344 17.50 11.07 16.67
CA SER A 344 18.07 11.59 15.44
C SER A 344 17.53 10.77 14.27
N GLY A 345 16.77 11.38 13.41
CA GLY A 345 16.19 10.77 12.23
C GLY A 345 14.67 10.80 12.22
N SER A 346 14.11 10.41 11.10
CA SER A 346 12.66 10.30 10.92
C SER A 346 12.21 8.92 11.36
N ASN A 347 11.39 8.86 12.37
CA ASN A 347 10.76 7.62 12.81
C ASN A 347 9.36 7.56 12.23
N PHE A 348 9.04 6.46 11.59
CA PHE A 348 7.77 6.25 10.91
C PHE A 348 7.08 5.01 11.47
N ARG A 349 5.75 5.05 11.43
CA ARG A 349 4.91 3.88 11.65
C ARG A 349 3.98 3.72 10.47
N PHE A 350 3.74 2.47 10.10
CA PHE A 350 2.83 2.15 9.02
C PHE A 350 1.40 2.10 9.53
N ARG A 351 0.49 2.74 8.79
CA ARG A 351 -0.94 2.75 9.09
C ARG A 351 -1.69 1.68 8.30
N GLY A 352 -2.79 1.24 8.90
CA GLY A 352 -3.82 0.42 8.28
C GLY A 352 -5.17 1.14 8.28
N LEU A 353 -6.10 0.57 7.55
CA LEU A 353 -7.50 1.01 7.50
C LEU A 353 -8.39 -0.17 7.82
N PHE A 354 -9.15 -0.06 8.90
CA PHE A 354 -9.87 -1.18 9.46
C PHE A 354 -11.38 -0.94 9.37
N PRO A 355 -12.11 -1.73 8.57
CA PRO A 355 -13.55 -1.69 8.56
C PRO A 355 -14.12 -2.33 9.82
N PHE A 356 -15.18 -1.72 10.37
CA PHE A 356 -16.01 -2.28 11.44
C PHE A 356 -17.48 -2.22 11.01
N TYR A 357 -18.26 -3.23 11.41
CA TYR A 357 -19.70 -3.22 11.21
C TYR A 357 -20.38 -2.63 12.44
N SER A 358 -21.27 -1.66 12.26
CA SER A 358 -22.08 -1.06 13.33
C SER A 358 -23.51 -1.63 13.29
N THR A 359 -23.94 -2.30 14.37
CA THR A 359 -25.32 -2.81 14.46
C THR A 359 -26.35 -1.70 14.61
N ALA A 360 -25.96 -0.53 15.14
CA ALA A 360 -26.86 0.62 15.28
C ALA A 360 -27.24 1.24 13.93
N THR A 361 -26.36 1.17 12.94
CA THR A 361 -26.58 1.76 11.61
C THR A 361 -26.85 0.70 10.54
N GLY A 362 -26.51 -0.56 10.79
CA GLY A 362 -26.53 -1.64 9.81
C GLY A 362 -25.46 -1.49 8.70
N LYS A 363 -24.44 -0.69 8.91
CA LYS A 363 -23.44 -0.31 7.91
C LYS A 363 -22.02 -0.44 8.44
N TYR A 364 -21.04 -0.36 7.53
CA TYR A 364 -19.62 -0.34 7.86
C TYR A 364 -19.12 1.08 8.03
N PHE A 365 -18.12 1.24 8.90
CA PHE A 365 -17.32 2.44 9.04
C PHE A 365 -15.83 2.07 9.09
N PHE A 366 -14.95 3.02 8.82
CA PHE A 366 -13.52 2.77 8.76
C PHE A 366 -12.76 3.56 9.82
N ASP A 367 -11.85 2.88 10.49
CA ASP A 367 -10.93 3.49 11.45
C ASP A 367 -9.49 3.39 10.90
N ALA A 368 -8.85 4.55 10.69
CA ALA A 368 -7.48 4.63 10.21
C ALA A 368 -6.53 4.65 11.39
N ARG A 369 -5.74 3.58 11.55
CA ARG A 369 -4.84 3.39 12.69
C ARG A 369 -3.51 2.77 12.28
N PHE A 370 -2.61 2.69 13.26
CA PHE A 370 -1.46 1.82 13.10
C PHE A 370 -1.90 0.37 13.00
N ARG A 371 -1.03 -0.42 12.37
CA ARG A 371 -1.29 -1.82 12.11
C ARG A 371 -1.63 -2.58 13.39
N LEU A 372 -2.50 -3.57 13.25
CA LEU A 372 -2.82 -4.51 14.32
C LEU A 372 -1.64 -5.46 14.61
N SER A 373 -1.63 -6.05 15.78
CA SER A 373 -0.80 -7.16 16.24
C SER A 373 0.71 -6.97 16.26
N VAL A 374 1.32 -6.33 15.28
CA VAL A 374 2.77 -6.17 15.20
C VAL A 374 3.13 -4.71 15.02
N ASP A 375 3.79 -4.15 16.00
CA ASP A 375 4.28 -2.80 15.93
C ASP A 375 5.68 -2.79 15.29
N LYS A 376 5.79 -2.13 14.15
CA LYS A 376 7.08 -1.87 13.50
C LYS A 376 7.23 -0.38 13.30
N THR A 377 8.15 0.17 14.06
CA THR A 377 8.66 1.50 13.80
C THR A 377 9.76 1.41 12.74
N PHE A 378 9.85 2.43 11.94
CA PHE A 378 10.85 2.56 10.91
C PHE A 378 11.60 3.88 11.13
N GLY A 379 12.88 3.78 11.51
CA GLY A 379 13.76 4.94 11.63
C GLY A 379 14.71 5.00 10.44
N TYR A 380 14.95 6.19 9.92
CA TYR A 380 15.89 6.42 8.84
C TYR A 380 16.76 7.63 9.15
N SER A 381 18.06 7.42 9.12
CA SER A 381 19.10 8.45 9.31
C SER A 381 19.97 8.56 8.07
N PRO A 382 20.76 9.63 7.89
CA PRO A 382 21.64 9.76 6.74
C PRO A 382 22.61 8.59 6.52
N VAL A 383 22.97 7.87 7.57
CA VAL A 383 23.85 6.69 7.47
C VAL A 383 23.16 5.50 6.80
N ASP A 384 21.83 5.41 6.85
CA ASP A 384 21.06 4.27 6.34
C ASP A 384 20.97 4.25 4.81
N TYR A 385 21.36 5.33 4.14
CA TYR A 385 21.53 5.35 2.68
C TYR A 385 22.72 4.51 2.20
N TYR A 386 23.66 4.22 3.07
CA TYR A 386 24.86 3.46 2.75
C TYR A 386 24.82 2.06 3.35
N PHE A 387 25.22 1.08 2.57
CA PHE A 387 25.50 -0.25 3.12
C PHE A 387 26.88 -0.26 3.73
N ALA A 388 27.01 -0.82 4.94
CA ALA A 388 28.32 -1.02 5.53
C ALA A 388 29.16 -1.97 4.65
N ILE A 389 30.42 -1.62 4.43
CA ILE A 389 31.38 -2.55 3.83
C ILE A 389 31.71 -3.60 4.92
N PRO A 390 31.63 -4.91 4.62
CA PRO A 390 31.96 -5.92 5.60
C PRO A 390 33.33 -5.66 6.24
N SER A 391 33.40 -5.67 7.56
CA SER A 391 34.62 -5.31 8.30
C SER A 391 35.85 -6.14 7.91
N ASN A 392 35.64 -7.41 7.55
CA ASN A 392 36.68 -8.29 7.05
C ASN A 392 37.23 -7.87 5.67
N GLN A 393 36.54 -7.03 4.91
CA GLN A 393 37.03 -6.47 3.66
C GLN A 393 37.79 -5.16 3.91
N VAL A 394 37.29 -4.33 4.81
CA VAL A 394 37.96 -3.10 5.23
C VAL A 394 39.35 -3.45 5.85
N SER A 395 39.40 -4.46 6.71
CA SER A 395 40.67 -4.88 7.36
C SER A 395 41.69 -5.50 6.43
N LYS A 396 41.31 -5.95 5.23
CA LYS A 396 42.20 -6.57 4.23
C LYS A 396 42.97 -5.57 3.36
N SER A 397 42.55 -4.33 3.31
CA SER A 397 43.15 -3.35 2.43
C SER A 397 43.18 -1.96 3.07
N LYS A 398 44.39 -1.39 3.10
CA LYS A 398 44.60 -0.01 3.54
C LYS A 398 43.98 1.07 2.65
N TYR A 399 43.46 0.67 1.52
CA TYR A 399 42.81 1.56 0.53
C TYR A 399 41.30 1.53 0.59
N ILE A 400 40.71 0.72 1.51
CA ILE A 400 39.28 0.61 1.69
C ILE A 400 38.93 1.24 3.03
N ASP A 401 38.29 2.40 2.96
CA ASP A 401 37.68 3.05 4.12
C ASP A 401 36.22 2.63 4.25
N GLN A 402 35.72 2.59 5.48
CA GLN A 402 34.32 2.33 5.75
C GLN A 402 33.45 3.47 5.21
N GLN A 403 32.20 3.16 4.89
CA GLN A 403 31.21 4.18 4.52
C GLN A 403 31.06 5.24 5.62
N PRO A 404 30.75 6.50 5.27
CA PRO A 404 30.63 7.58 6.25
C PRO A 404 29.72 7.21 7.43
N ASN A 405 30.17 7.46 8.63
CA ASN A 405 29.44 7.22 9.89
C ASN A 405 29.08 5.75 10.18
N ARG A 406 29.78 4.79 9.57
CA ARG A 406 29.60 3.35 9.79
C ARG A 406 30.77 2.76 10.61
#